data_3d547ec885c674a81db7b2889e619b59
#
_entry.id   3d547ec885c674a81db7b2889e619b59
#
_cell.length_a   1.000
_cell.length_b   1.000
_cell.length_c   1.000
_cell.angle_alpha   90.00
_cell.angle_beta   90.00
_cell.angle_gamma   90.00
#
_symmetry.space_group_name_H-M   'P 1'
#
loop_
_entity.id
_entity.type
_entity.pdbx_description
1 polymer ?
#
loop_
_entity_poly.entity_id
_entity_poly.type
_entity_poly.pdbx_seq_one_letter_code
_entity_poly.pdbx_strand_id
1 'polypeptide(L)'
;NGPHPAGLTGTHMHFLDPPNSTKTVWSISYQDVIAVGNLFLTGYLNISRVISIAGPLAKKPRLIRTVLGASLTDILKDEFYENEPCRVISGSVLSGFQAEGDLSFLGRYSRQVTLIKEDEDKLFFGWINPQPNKFSVMPVLASAFSFFKLFNLTTNLNGGRRAMVPTGVFETLMPQDFLPTQLLRSLIVMDTDVAQSLGALELDEEDISLCTFACPAKYEYGSALRDSLEKIEKEG
;
A
#
# COMPACT_ATOMS: atom_id res chain seq x y z
N ASN A 1 -14.92 -9.47 4.65
CA ASN A 1 -14.01 -9.94 5.67
C ASN A 1 -13.08 -10.99 5.09
N GLY A 2 -11.77 -10.74 5.19
CA GLY A 2 -10.76 -11.63 4.63
C GLY A 2 -9.36 -10.98 4.64
N PRO A 3 -8.35 -11.69 4.10
CA PRO A 3 -7.02 -11.12 3.93
C PRO A 3 -7.04 -10.01 2.87
N HIS A 4 -6.01 -9.16 2.88
CA HIS A 4 -5.81 -8.17 1.81
C HIS A 4 -5.83 -8.88 0.43
N PRO A 5 -6.54 -8.33 -0.57
CA PRO A 5 -7.14 -7.00 -0.67
C PRO A 5 -8.62 -6.89 -0.24
N ALA A 6 -9.18 -7.87 0.47
CA ALA A 6 -10.54 -7.76 0.97
C ALA A 6 -10.73 -6.50 1.84
N GLY A 7 -11.74 -5.70 1.52
CA GLY A 7 -12.01 -4.44 2.21
C GLY A 7 -11.38 -3.20 1.58
N LEU A 8 -10.59 -3.34 0.52
CA LEU A 8 -10.15 -2.20 -0.27
C LEU A 8 -11.31 -1.59 -1.05
N THR A 9 -11.27 -0.29 -1.21
CA THR A 9 -12.32 0.46 -1.91
C THR A 9 -12.38 0.07 -3.38
N GLY A 10 -11.26 0.00 -4.08
CA GLY A 10 -11.18 -0.39 -5.49
C GLY A 10 -11.71 -1.81 -5.73
N THR A 11 -11.34 -2.76 -4.88
CA THR A 11 -11.89 -4.13 -4.95
C THR A 11 -13.42 -4.14 -4.82
N HIS A 12 -13.99 -3.33 -3.90
CA HIS A 12 -15.44 -3.24 -3.75
C HIS A 12 -16.11 -2.57 -4.95
N MET A 13 -15.50 -1.51 -5.49
CA MET A 13 -16.00 -0.82 -6.68
C MET A 13 -16.06 -1.76 -7.88
N HIS A 14 -14.99 -2.52 -8.12
CA HIS A 14 -14.94 -3.50 -9.20
C HIS A 14 -16.12 -4.48 -9.16
N PHE A 15 -16.43 -5.06 -7.99
CA PHE A 15 -17.50 -6.07 -7.88
C PHE A 15 -18.90 -5.50 -7.79
N LEU A 16 -19.09 -4.28 -7.31
CA LEU A 16 -20.42 -3.70 -7.06
C LEU A 16 -20.85 -2.74 -8.16
N ASP A 17 -19.94 -1.89 -8.61
CA ASP A 17 -20.26 -0.81 -9.55
C ASP A 17 -18.99 -0.27 -10.22
N PRO A 18 -18.39 -1.02 -11.18
CA PRO A 18 -17.10 -0.66 -11.76
C PRO A 18 -17.12 0.68 -12.48
N PRO A 19 -16.13 1.56 -12.23
CA PRO A 19 -15.94 2.79 -12.98
C PRO A 19 -15.45 2.49 -14.40
N ASN A 20 -15.68 3.44 -15.31
CA ASN A 20 -15.18 3.36 -16.68
C ASN A 20 -15.03 4.78 -17.27
N SER A 21 -14.67 4.91 -18.54
CA SER A 21 -14.44 6.20 -19.22
C SER A 21 -15.64 7.18 -19.15
N THR A 22 -16.85 6.69 -18.94
CA THR A 22 -18.09 7.51 -18.88
C THR A 22 -18.71 7.56 -17.49
N LYS A 23 -18.20 6.76 -16.53
CA LYS A 23 -18.81 6.59 -15.22
C LYS A 23 -17.78 6.79 -14.12
N THR A 24 -18.03 7.76 -13.25
CA THR A 24 -17.24 8.01 -12.04
C THR A 24 -17.95 7.47 -10.81
N VAL A 25 -17.21 6.76 -9.96
CA VAL A 25 -17.69 6.21 -8.69
C VAL A 25 -16.93 6.88 -7.53
N TRP A 26 -17.66 7.29 -6.50
CA TRP A 26 -17.11 7.97 -5.34
C TRP A 26 -17.20 7.08 -4.10
N SER A 27 -16.15 7.11 -3.28
CA SER A 27 -16.13 6.46 -1.98
C SER A 27 -15.95 7.46 -0.86
N ILE A 28 -16.50 7.13 0.32
CA ILE A 28 -16.32 7.91 1.53
C ILE A 28 -16.02 7.00 2.71
N SER A 29 -15.05 7.37 3.54
CA SER A 29 -14.71 6.59 4.72
C SER A 29 -15.75 6.76 5.84
N TYR A 30 -15.88 5.75 6.71
CA TYR A 30 -16.82 5.81 7.84
C TYR A 30 -16.55 6.98 8.80
N GLN A 31 -15.29 7.39 9.02
CA GLN A 31 -14.96 8.55 9.84
C GLN A 31 -15.38 9.86 9.16
N ASP A 32 -15.30 9.90 7.84
CA ASP A 32 -15.74 11.07 7.06
C ASP A 32 -17.28 11.16 7.02
N VAL A 33 -17.99 10.03 6.94
CA VAL A 33 -19.46 10.01 7.09
C VAL A 33 -19.88 10.60 8.43
N ILE A 34 -19.20 10.20 9.53
CA ILE A 34 -19.45 10.75 10.87
C ILE A 34 -19.15 12.26 10.91
N ALA A 35 -18.05 12.71 10.30
CA ALA A 35 -17.69 14.11 10.25
C ALA A 35 -18.72 14.95 9.48
N VAL A 36 -19.20 14.46 8.33
CA VAL A 36 -20.28 15.08 7.55
C VAL A 36 -21.58 15.14 8.35
N GLY A 37 -21.98 14.03 8.99
CA GLY A 37 -23.16 14.00 9.86
C GLY A 37 -23.08 15.03 11.00
N ASN A 38 -21.93 15.12 11.67
CA ASN A 38 -21.71 16.12 12.72
C ASN A 38 -21.81 17.56 12.18
N LEU A 39 -21.26 17.83 10.99
CA LEU A 39 -21.35 19.15 10.37
C LEU A 39 -22.83 19.57 10.16
N PHE A 40 -23.66 18.68 9.61
CA PHE A 40 -25.07 18.97 9.41
C PHE A 40 -25.88 19.12 10.71
N LEU A 41 -25.53 18.39 11.74
CA LEU A 41 -26.21 18.43 13.05
C LEU A 41 -25.82 19.63 13.89
N THR A 42 -24.55 20.04 13.84
CA THR A 42 -24.00 21.03 14.80
C THR A 42 -23.53 22.32 14.13
N GLY A 43 -23.35 22.34 12.83
CA GLY A 43 -22.73 23.45 12.08
C GLY A 43 -21.20 23.53 12.22
N TYR A 44 -20.56 22.60 12.95
CA TYR A 44 -19.10 22.58 13.15
C TYR A 44 -18.45 21.39 12.50
N LEU A 45 -17.30 21.63 11.85
CA LEU A 45 -16.50 20.57 11.24
C LEU A 45 -15.78 19.75 12.31
N ASN A 46 -16.06 18.46 12.38
CA ASN A 46 -15.33 17.53 13.24
C ASN A 46 -14.04 17.06 12.56
N ILE A 47 -12.91 17.59 13.02
CA ILE A 47 -11.58 17.24 12.54
C ILE A 47 -10.91 16.09 13.31
N SER A 48 -11.58 15.55 14.35
CA SER A 48 -11.05 14.44 15.14
C SER A 48 -10.91 13.17 14.28
N ARG A 49 -9.79 12.48 14.46
CA ARG A 49 -9.50 11.20 13.79
C ARG A 49 -9.00 10.17 14.79
N VAL A 50 -9.41 8.93 14.58
CA VAL A 50 -8.83 7.77 15.26
C VAL A 50 -7.94 7.07 14.26
N ILE A 51 -6.67 6.93 14.61
CA ILE A 51 -5.65 6.28 13.77
C ILE A 51 -4.95 5.19 14.57
N SER A 52 -4.30 4.25 13.87
CA SER A 52 -3.43 3.25 14.48
C SER A 52 -1.97 3.66 14.37
N ILE A 53 -1.21 3.48 15.44
CA ILE A 53 0.26 3.41 15.39
C ILE A 53 0.61 1.94 15.30
N ALA A 54 1.36 1.55 14.27
CA ALA A 54 1.69 0.16 13.96
C ALA A 54 3.11 0.03 13.39
N GLY A 55 3.54 -1.21 13.20
CA GLY A 55 4.83 -1.53 12.60
C GLY A 55 5.82 -2.16 13.59
N PRO A 56 6.87 -2.80 13.06
CA PRO A 56 7.85 -3.54 13.87
C PRO A 56 8.63 -2.65 14.85
N LEU A 57 8.80 -1.36 14.54
CA LEU A 57 9.51 -0.42 15.42
C LEU A 57 8.59 0.34 16.40
N ALA A 58 7.28 0.15 16.34
CA ALA A 58 6.37 0.78 17.30
C ALA A 58 6.54 0.17 18.70
N LYS A 59 6.89 0.99 19.71
CA LYS A 59 7.02 0.52 21.09
C LYS A 59 5.72 -0.04 21.65
N LYS A 60 4.60 0.59 21.32
CA LYS A 60 3.26 0.20 21.81
C LYS A 60 2.22 0.38 20.68
N PRO A 61 2.05 -0.61 19.81
CA PRO A 61 1.01 -0.55 18.78
C PRO A 61 -0.37 -0.37 19.41
N ARG A 62 -1.11 0.68 19.00
CA ARG A 62 -2.42 1.02 19.56
C ARG A 62 -3.19 2.00 18.70
N LEU A 63 -4.46 2.17 19.02
CA LEU A 63 -5.27 3.26 18.48
C LEU A 63 -5.08 4.52 19.32
N ILE A 64 -4.95 5.65 18.63
CA ILE A 64 -4.89 6.98 19.25
C ILE A 64 -5.95 7.89 18.62
N ARG A 65 -6.38 8.89 19.38
CA ARG A 65 -7.21 9.97 18.87
C ARG A 65 -6.34 11.20 18.61
N THR A 66 -6.46 11.75 17.42
CA THR A 66 -5.73 12.94 16.96
C THR A 66 -6.63 13.81 16.10
N VAL A 67 -6.07 14.74 15.34
CA VAL A 67 -6.78 15.62 14.41
C VAL A 67 -6.22 15.46 13.01
N LEU A 68 -7.01 15.83 12.00
CA LEU A 68 -6.56 15.90 10.62
C LEU A 68 -5.33 16.81 10.50
N GLY A 69 -4.32 16.38 9.74
CA GLY A 69 -3.11 17.15 9.49
C GLY A 69 -2.23 17.34 10.73
N ALA A 70 -2.41 16.52 11.79
CA ALA A 70 -1.54 16.58 12.96
C ALA A 70 -0.08 16.27 12.60
N SER A 71 0.87 16.94 13.27
CA SER A 71 2.29 16.68 13.15
C SER A 71 2.62 15.24 13.55
N LEU A 72 3.22 14.47 12.65
CA LEU A 72 3.67 13.12 12.96
C LEU A 72 4.86 13.12 13.91
N THR A 73 5.68 14.16 13.90
CA THR A 73 6.78 14.33 14.86
C THR A 73 6.26 14.40 16.28
N ASP A 74 5.16 15.14 16.52
CA ASP A 74 4.57 15.26 17.83
C ASP A 74 3.85 13.98 18.26
N ILE A 75 3.10 13.35 17.35
CA ILE A 75 2.39 12.10 17.60
C ILE A 75 3.36 10.98 17.98
N LEU A 76 4.51 10.93 17.32
CA LEU A 76 5.47 9.83 17.44
C LEU A 76 6.57 10.07 18.48
N LYS A 77 6.50 11.16 19.22
CA LYS A 77 7.44 11.42 20.30
C LYS A 77 7.41 10.24 21.29
N ASP A 78 8.58 9.63 21.52
CA ASP A 78 8.78 8.45 22.37
C ASP A 78 8.06 7.15 21.91
N GLU A 79 7.48 7.09 20.70
CA GLU A 79 6.75 5.92 20.22
C GLU A 79 7.62 4.86 19.52
N PHE A 80 8.86 5.17 19.19
CA PHE A 80 9.81 4.23 18.58
C PHE A 80 11.20 4.33 19.21
N TYR A 81 12.06 3.35 18.92
CA TYR A 81 13.42 3.31 19.44
C TYR A 81 14.34 4.16 18.58
N GLU A 82 14.95 5.19 19.14
CA GLU A 82 15.83 6.15 18.44
C GLU A 82 17.16 5.57 17.97
N ASN A 83 17.56 4.40 18.49
CA ASN A 83 18.82 3.71 18.16
C ASN A 83 18.75 2.95 16.83
N GLU A 84 17.60 2.86 16.18
CA GLU A 84 17.46 2.24 14.87
C GLU A 84 16.93 3.25 13.84
N PRO A 85 17.47 3.26 12.62
CA PRO A 85 16.93 4.10 11.56
C PRO A 85 15.49 3.68 11.27
N CYS A 86 14.56 4.62 11.40
CA CYS A 86 13.13 4.38 11.28
C CYS A 86 12.55 5.17 10.11
N ARG A 87 11.89 4.49 9.19
CA ARG A 87 11.02 5.11 8.20
C ARG A 87 9.62 5.27 8.79
N VAL A 88 9.18 6.51 8.85
CA VAL A 88 7.81 6.87 9.22
C VAL A 88 6.96 6.91 7.96
N ILE A 89 5.86 6.17 7.95
CA ILE A 89 4.92 6.12 6.83
C ILE A 89 3.56 6.66 7.31
N SER A 90 3.06 7.69 6.65
CA SER A 90 1.68 8.15 6.80
C SER A 90 0.78 7.27 5.95
N GLY A 91 0.12 6.31 6.56
CA GLY A 91 -0.63 5.23 5.92
C GLY A 91 -0.08 3.84 6.24
N SER A 92 -0.51 2.85 5.46
CA SER A 92 -0.02 1.47 5.53
C SER A 92 1.30 1.30 4.75
N VAL A 93 1.93 0.13 4.87
CA VAL A 93 3.12 -0.22 4.05
C VAL A 93 2.79 -0.41 2.57
N LEU A 94 1.51 -0.53 2.21
CA LEU A 94 1.06 -0.79 0.85
C LEU A 94 0.52 0.47 0.14
N SER A 95 -0.02 1.44 0.90
CA SER A 95 -0.69 2.63 0.34
C SER A 95 -0.21 3.95 0.94
N GLY A 96 0.72 3.91 1.91
CA GLY A 96 1.20 5.10 2.58
C GLY A 96 2.35 5.78 1.83
N PHE A 97 2.65 6.99 2.24
CA PHE A 97 3.82 7.74 1.76
C PHE A 97 4.81 8.01 2.91
N GLN A 98 6.08 8.17 2.57
CA GLN A 98 7.12 8.50 3.54
C GLN A 98 6.86 9.90 4.11
N ALA A 99 6.78 9.98 5.42
CA ALA A 99 6.55 11.23 6.15
C ALA A 99 7.91 11.88 6.48
N GLU A 100 8.38 12.76 5.59
CA GLU A 100 9.66 13.44 5.72
C GLU A 100 9.53 14.91 5.27
N GLY A 101 10.25 15.82 5.92
CA GLY A 101 10.22 17.25 5.59
C GLY A 101 8.81 17.83 5.65
N ASP A 102 8.37 18.44 4.57
CA ASP A 102 7.05 19.07 4.45
C ASP A 102 5.89 18.07 4.49
N LEU A 103 6.15 16.78 4.30
CA LEU A 103 5.18 15.69 4.37
C LEU A 103 5.08 15.06 5.78
N SER A 104 5.71 15.64 6.80
CA SER A 104 5.71 15.13 8.18
C SER A 104 4.39 15.34 8.92
N PHE A 105 3.28 15.32 8.20
CA PHE A 105 1.93 15.48 8.73
C PHE A 105 1.05 14.30 8.37
N LEU A 106 0.04 14.05 9.21
CA LEU A 106 -0.95 13.00 8.95
C LEU A 106 -1.71 13.29 7.66
N GLY A 107 -1.60 12.41 6.68
CA GLY A 107 -2.31 12.50 5.40
C GLY A 107 -3.83 12.50 5.57
N ARG A 108 -4.55 13.20 4.69
CA ARG A 108 -6.01 13.37 4.74
C ARG A 108 -6.76 12.03 4.83
N TYR A 109 -6.30 11.03 4.12
CA TYR A 109 -6.93 9.71 4.06
C TYR A 109 -6.21 8.65 4.90
N SER A 110 -5.08 9.00 5.53
CA SER A 110 -4.31 8.06 6.35
C SER A 110 -5.02 7.77 7.66
N ARG A 111 -5.27 6.48 7.92
CA ARG A 111 -5.88 5.97 9.16
C ARG A 111 -4.90 5.19 10.01
N GLN A 112 -3.65 5.15 9.57
CA GLN A 112 -2.55 4.44 10.22
C GLN A 112 -1.28 5.24 10.06
N VAL A 113 -0.39 5.12 11.03
CA VAL A 113 1.01 5.51 10.92
C VAL A 113 1.84 4.26 11.14
N THR A 114 2.71 3.97 10.20
CA THR A 114 3.52 2.75 10.21
C THR A 114 4.99 3.08 10.41
N LEU A 115 5.63 2.36 11.32
CA LEU A 115 7.02 2.51 11.70
C LEU A 115 7.79 1.25 11.29
N ILE A 116 8.65 1.35 10.28
CA ILE A 116 9.48 0.25 9.80
C ILE A 116 10.96 0.62 9.82
N LYS A 117 11.81 -0.39 9.92
CA LYS A 117 13.25 -0.18 9.87
C LYS A 117 13.67 0.28 8.47
N GLU A 118 14.42 1.37 8.41
CA GLU A 118 15.15 1.75 7.20
C GLU A 118 16.33 0.80 7.03
N ASP A 119 16.37 0.06 5.92
CA ASP A 119 17.33 -1.01 5.71
C ASP A 119 17.80 -1.03 4.25
N GLU A 120 19.06 -0.73 4.05
CA GLU A 120 19.74 -0.78 2.76
C GLU A 120 20.77 -1.93 2.69
N ASP A 121 20.89 -2.73 3.74
CA ASP A 121 21.90 -3.77 3.87
C ASP A 121 21.70 -4.88 2.83
N LYS A 122 22.76 -5.18 2.10
CA LYS A 122 22.80 -6.29 1.16
C LYS A 122 23.44 -7.51 1.83
N LEU A 123 22.63 -8.54 2.05
CA LEU A 123 23.14 -9.80 2.57
C LEU A 123 24.02 -10.51 1.53
N PHE A 124 25.28 -10.71 1.88
CA PHE A 124 26.21 -11.50 1.06
C PHE A 124 25.69 -12.95 0.97
N PHE A 125 25.60 -13.50 -0.23
CA PHE A 125 24.97 -14.79 -0.52
C PHE A 125 23.56 -14.99 0.08
N GLY A 126 22.78 -13.91 0.21
CA GLY A 126 21.46 -13.95 0.82
C GLY A 126 20.46 -14.90 0.14
N TRP A 127 20.71 -15.29 -1.12
CA TRP A 127 19.89 -16.24 -1.88
C TRP A 127 20.17 -17.71 -1.53
N ILE A 128 21.32 -18.04 -0.92
CA ILE A 128 21.66 -19.39 -0.43
C ILE A 128 21.33 -19.53 1.06
N ASN A 129 21.33 -18.42 1.81
CA ASN A 129 21.12 -18.44 3.25
C ASN A 129 19.70 -18.92 3.58
N PRO A 130 19.50 -19.89 4.48
CA PRO A 130 18.19 -20.40 4.87
C PRO A 130 17.20 -19.36 5.42
N GLN A 131 17.68 -18.29 6.04
CA GLN A 131 16.93 -17.12 6.52
C GLN A 131 15.57 -17.48 7.20
N PRO A 132 15.58 -18.11 8.39
CA PRO A 132 14.37 -18.59 9.04
C PRO A 132 13.42 -17.46 9.52
N ASN A 133 13.88 -16.22 9.50
CA ASN A 133 13.17 -15.04 9.98
C ASN A 133 12.74 -14.09 8.87
N LYS A 134 12.95 -14.45 7.60
CA LYS A 134 12.64 -13.59 6.46
C LYS A 134 11.39 -14.05 5.74
N PHE A 135 10.53 -13.11 5.41
CA PHE A 135 9.37 -13.38 4.55
C PHE A 135 9.81 -13.68 3.12
N SER A 136 9.16 -14.67 2.50
CA SER A 136 9.27 -14.96 1.07
C SER A 136 7.90 -15.31 0.52
N VAL A 137 7.53 -14.73 -0.62
CA VAL A 137 6.26 -15.03 -1.31
C VAL A 137 6.24 -16.49 -1.76
N MET A 138 7.35 -16.98 -2.30
CA MET A 138 7.51 -18.42 -2.61
C MET A 138 8.16 -19.13 -1.43
N PRO A 139 7.72 -20.35 -1.05
CA PRO A 139 8.21 -21.07 0.13
C PRO A 139 9.60 -21.70 -0.11
N VAL A 140 10.58 -20.86 -0.44
CA VAL A 140 11.97 -21.29 -0.73
C VAL A 140 12.93 -21.10 0.45
N LEU A 141 12.52 -20.36 1.48
CA LEU A 141 13.33 -20.11 2.67
C LEU A 141 12.88 -21.01 3.84
N ALA A 142 13.75 -21.20 4.83
CA ALA A 142 13.43 -21.98 6.03
C ALA A 142 12.27 -21.39 6.83
N SER A 143 11.96 -20.10 6.65
CA SER A 143 10.78 -19.45 7.22
C SER A 143 9.45 -20.05 6.75
N ALA A 144 9.42 -20.78 5.63
CA ALA A 144 8.24 -21.49 5.13
C ALA A 144 7.73 -22.57 6.11
N PHE A 145 8.58 -23.09 7.00
CA PHE A 145 8.19 -24.05 8.04
C PHE A 145 7.57 -23.41 9.28
N SER A 146 7.48 -22.08 9.33
CA SER A 146 6.98 -21.33 10.48
C SER A 146 5.55 -20.83 10.23
N PHE A 147 4.53 -21.55 10.73
CA PHE A 147 3.10 -21.28 10.46
C PHE A 147 2.54 -19.98 11.12
N PHE A 148 3.15 -19.46 12.18
CA PHE A 148 2.58 -18.35 12.97
C PHE A 148 3.60 -17.25 13.28
N LYS A 149 4.54 -17.01 12.40
CA LYS A 149 5.58 -16.02 12.64
C LYS A 149 5.19 -14.66 12.08
N LEU A 150 5.27 -13.64 12.92
CA LEU A 150 5.27 -12.26 12.46
C LEU A 150 6.65 -11.94 11.90
N PHE A 151 6.69 -11.37 10.71
CA PHE A 151 7.93 -10.94 10.07
C PHE A 151 8.13 -9.44 10.27
N ASN A 152 9.32 -9.06 10.71
CA ASN A 152 9.72 -7.66 10.77
C ASN A 152 10.07 -7.21 9.35
N LEU A 153 9.11 -6.60 8.68
CA LEU A 153 9.32 -6.00 7.36
C LEU A 153 10.25 -4.78 7.49
N THR A 154 11.12 -4.62 6.50
CA THR A 154 12.03 -3.48 6.36
C THR A 154 11.83 -2.82 5.00
N THR A 155 12.50 -1.70 4.75
CA THR A 155 12.48 -1.03 3.45
C THR A 155 13.33 -1.71 2.38
N ASN A 156 14.03 -2.80 2.72
CA ASN A 156 14.95 -3.47 1.81
C ASN A 156 14.22 -4.17 0.65
N LEU A 157 14.53 -3.81 -0.57
CA LEU A 157 13.97 -4.43 -1.77
C LEU A 157 14.40 -5.88 -1.97
N ASN A 158 15.48 -6.32 -1.32
CA ASN A 158 16.03 -7.68 -1.43
C ASN A 158 16.29 -8.13 -2.88
N GLY A 159 16.76 -7.23 -3.71
CA GLY A 159 17.08 -7.50 -5.10
C GLY A 159 17.17 -6.23 -5.94
N GLY A 160 17.33 -6.37 -7.23
CA GLY A 160 17.37 -5.27 -8.19
C GLY A 160 16.35 -5.47 -9.32
N ARG A 161 16.11 -4.44 -10.11
CA ARG A 161 15.22 -4.50 -11.28
C ARG A 161 15.71 -5.54 -12.28
N ARG A 162 14.77 -6.29 -12.84
CA ARG A 162 15.00 -7.39 -13.80
C ARG A 162 13.90 -7.40 -14.86
N ALA A 163 14.07 -8.23 -15.89
CA ALA A 163 12.97 -8.51 -16.83
C ALA A 163 11.80 -9.18 -16.08
N MET A 164 10.57 -8.79 -16.44
CA MET A 164 9.36 -9.39 -15.91
C MET A 164 9.12 -10.75 -16.55
N VAL A 165 9.18 -11.80 -15.74
CA VAL A 165 8.89 -13.17 -16.15
C VAL A 165 7.53 -13.56 -15.58
N PRO A 166 6.60 -14.14 -16.39
CA PRO A 166 5.31 -14.61 -15.90
C PRO A 166 5.52 -15.85 -15.03
N THR A 167 5.30 -15.68 -13.73
CA THR A 167 5.48 -16.74 -12.73
C THR A 167 4.15 -17.24 -12.15
N GLY A 168 3.01 -16.63 -12.54
CA GLY A 168 1.69 -16.92 -11.98
C GLY A 168 1.45 -16.31 -10.59
N VAL A 169 2.38 -15.54 -10.06
CA VAL A 169 2.25 -14.92 -8.72
C VAL A 169 1.16 -13.85 -8.71
N PHE A 170 1.08 -13.02 -9.74
CA PHE A 170 0.11 -11.93 -9.78
C PHE A 170 -1.34 -12.44 -9.86
N GLU A 171 -1.55 -13.54 -10.57
CA GLU A 171 -2.85 -14.21 -10.69
C GLU A 171 -3.36 -14.77 -9.35
N THR A 172 -2.47 -15.02 -8.40
CA THR A 172 -2.85 -15.46 -7.04
C THR A 172 -3.13 -14.31 -6.08
N LEU A 173 -2.73 -13.09 -6.43
CA LEU A 173 -2.83 -11.92 -5.56
C LEU A 173 -4.02 -11.02 -5.89
N MET A 174 -4.44 -10.97 -7.15
CA MET A 174 -5.56 -10.16 -7.60
C MET A 174 -6.85 -10.98 -7.61
N PRO A 175 -7.86 -10.61 -6.79
CA PRO A 175 -9.13 -11.34 -6.74
C PRO A 175 -10.11 -10.90 -7.82
N GLN A 176 -9.84 -9.77 -8.51
CA GLN A 176 -10.66 -9.27 -9.60
C GLN A 176 -10.46 -10.12 -10.86
N ASP A 177 -11.46 -10.11 -11.75
CA ASP A 177 -11.44 -10.86 -13.01
C ASP A 177 -10.62 -10.12 -14.10
N PHE A 178 -9.34 -9.92 -13.80
CA PHE A 178 -8.36 -9.34 -14.73
C PHE A 178 -7.37 -10.37 -15.24
N LEU A 179 -6.56 -9.96 -16.21
CA LEU A 179 -5.34 -10.65 -16.62
C LEU A 179 -4.11 -9.92 -16.05
N PRO A 180 -3.72 -10.18 -14.76
CA PRO A 180 -2.81 -9.31 -14.05
C PRO A 180 -1.45 -9.17 -14.71
N THR A 181 -0.85 -10.27 -15.16
CA THR A 181 0.47 -10.24 -15.81
C THR A 181 0.46 -9.37 -17.06
N GLN A 182 -0.58 -9.46 -17.90
CA GLN A 182 -0.72 -8.66 -19.12
C GLN A 182 -0.96 -7.20 -18.80
N LEU A 183 -1.87 -6.92 -17.85
CA LEU A 183 -2.18 -5.57 -17.40
C LEU A 183 -0.93 -4.88 -16.82
N LEU A 184 -0.22 -5.50 -15.90
CA LEU A 184 0.98 -4.92 -15.32
C LEU A 184 2.10 -4.67 -16.33
N ARG A 185 2.17 -5.49 -17.38
CA ARG A 185 3.10 -5.26 -18.52
C ARG A 185 2.71 -4.04 -19.33
N SER A 186 1.42 -3.88 -19.67
CA SER A 186 0.95 -2.72 -20.42
C SER A 186 1.20 -1.41 -19.66
N LEU A 187 1.02 -1.41 -18.34
CA LEU A 187 1.36 -0.27 -17.49
C LEU A 187 2.85 0.10 -17.56
N ILE A 188 3.75 -0.89 -17.49
CA ILE A 188 5.20 -0.63 -17.51
C ILE A 188 5.67 -0.08 -18.87
N VAL A 189 5.06 -0.49 -19.97
CA VAL A 189 5.42 0.02 -21.31
C VAL A 189 4.58 1.23 -21.73
N MET A 190 3.69 1.71 -20.87
CA MET A 190 2.79 2.85 -21.13
C MET A 190 1.90 2.64 -22.36
N ASP A 191 1.44 1.42 -22.59
CA ASP A 191 0.45 1.07 -23.61
C ASP A 191 -0.95 1.30 -23.03
N THR A 192 -1.44 2.53 -23.17
CA THR A 192 -2.69 2.98 -22.58
C THR A 192 -3.93 2.30 -23.17
N ASP A 193 -3.92 1.96 -24.45
CA ASP A 193 -5.05 1.29 -25.11
C ASP A 193 -5.22 -0.13 -24.58
N VAL A 194 -4.13 -0.88 -24.49
CA VAL A 194 -4.12 -2.23 -23.91
C VAL A 194 -4.44 -2.17 -22.42
N ALA A 195 -3.89 -1.22 -21.66
CA ALA A 195 -4.17 -1.06 -20.25
C ALA A 195 -5.67 -0.81 -19.98
N GLN A 196 -6.32 0.07 -20.75
CA GLN A 196 -7.76 0.32 -20.65
C GLN A 196 -8.58 -0.93 -20.98
N SER A 197 -8.23 -1.63 -22.05
CA SER A 197 -8.93 -2.87 -22.46
C SER A 197 -8.83 -4.00 -21.44
N LEU A 198 -7.78 -3.97 -20.59
CA LEU A 198 -7.52 -4.93 -19.52
C LEU A 198 -8.06 -4.46 -18.15
N GLY A 199 -8.76 -3.32 -18.07
CA GLY A 199 -9.45 -2.87 -16.88
C GLY A 199 -8.65 -1.90 -15.99
N ALA A 200 -7.63 -1.22 -16.51
CA ALA A 200 -6.83 -0.26 -15.72
C ALA A 200 -7.67 0.86 -15.09
N LEU A 201 -8.80 1.27 -15.71
CA LEU A 201 -9.68 2.31 -15.20
C LEU A 201 -10.44 1.93 -13.90
N GLU A 202 -10.48 0.64 -13.58
CA GLU A 202 -11.17 0.12 -12.40
C GLU A 202 -10.26 -0.01 -11.18
N LEU A 203 -8.97 0.31 -11.33
CA LEU A 203 -7.95 0.08 -10.32
C LEU A 203 -7.49 1.37 -9.65
N ASP A 204 -7.20 1.26 -8.35
CA ASP A 204 -6.42 2.21 -7.59
C ASP A 204 -5.01 1.65 -7.30
N GLU A 205 -4.04 2.49 -6.98
CA GLU A 205 -2.67 2.07 -6.68
C GLU A 205 -2.61 1.07 -5.52
N GLU A 206 -3.52 1.19 -4.56
CA GLU A 206 -3.58 0.26 -3.42
C GLU A 206 -3.97 -1.16 -3.84
N ASP A 207 -4.82 -1.32 -4.86
CA ASP A 207 -5.27 -2.63 -5.35
C ASP A 207 -4.11 -3.47 -5.91
N ILE A 208 -3.12 -2.81 -6.54
CA ILE A 208 -1.95 -3.48 -7.14
C ILE A 208 -0.69 -3.44 -6.27
N SER A 209 -0.79 -2.89 -5.06
CA SER A 209 0.37 -2.77 -4.15
C SER A 209 0.96 -4.11 -3.74
N LEU A 210 0.13 -5.16 -3.57
CA LEU A 210 0.62 -6.53 -3.35
C LEU A 210 1.40 -7.07 -4.55
N CYS A 211 1.03 -6.68 -5.77
CA CYS A 211 1.78 -7.06 -6.97
C CYS A 211 3.16 -6.41 -6.96
N THR A 212 3.27 -5.13 -6.55
CA THR A 212 4.55 -4.46 -6.33
C THR A 212 5.39 -5.20 -5.28
N PHE A 213 4.80 -5.52 -4.13
CA PHE A 213 5.48 -6.23 -3.04
C PHE A 213 5.99 -7.61 -3.46
N ALA A 214 5.17 -8.39 -4.16
CA ALA A 214 5.50 -9.75 -4.56
C ALA A 214 6.34 -9.83 -5.84
N CYS A 215 6.53 -8.72 -6.55
CA CYS A 215 7.21 -8.69 -7.83
C CYS A 215 8.66 -9.17 -7.76
N PRO A 216 9.03 -10.28 -8.40
CA PRO A 216 10.41 -10.71 -8.43
C PRO A 216 11.32 -9.78 -9.26
N ALA A 217 10.74 -9.01 -10.18
CA ALA A 217 11.43 -8.06 -11.04
C ALA A 217 11.58 -6.66 -10.41
N LYS A 218 10.97 -6.42 -9.24
CA LYS A 218 11.07 -5.17 -8.45
C LYS A 218 10.59 -3.93 -9.18
N TYR A 219 9.50 -4.04 -9.93
CA TYR A 219 8.80 -2.91 -10.51
C TYR A 219 7.86 -2.27 -9.50
N GLU A 220 7.69 -0.96 -9.62
CA GLU A 220 6.70 -0.17 -8.89
C GLU A 220 5.48 0.04 -9.79
N TYR A 221 4.45 -0.74 -9.52
CA TYR A 221 3.25 -0.74 -10.38
C TYR A 221 2.29 0.39 -10.04
N GLY A 222 2.25 0.85 -8.79
CA GLY A 222 1.40 1.95 -8.38
C GLY A 222 1.71 3.24 -9.16
N SER A 223 3.00 3.62 -9.22
CA SER A 223 3.44 4.76 -10.03
C SER A 223 3.13 4.58 -11.52
N ALA A 224 3.39 3.37 -12.06
CA ALA A 224 3.11 3.09 -13.47
C ALA A 224 1.60 3.18 -13.79
N LEU A 225 0.73 2.74 -12.88
CA LEU A 225 -0.72 2.92 -13.01
C LEU A 225 -1.10 4.39 -13.02
N ARG A 226 -0.59 5.18 -12.06
CA ARG A 226 -0.88 6.63 -11.99
C ARG A 226 -0.46 7.34 -13.27
N ASP A 227 0.76 7.10 -13.74
CA ASP A 227 1.28 7.69 -14.98
C ASP A 227 0.42 7.31 -16.19
N SER A 228 -0.05 6.05 -16.25
CA SER A 228 -0.93 5.57 -17.33
C SER A 228 -2.31 6.23 -17.26
N LEU A 229 -2.92 6.33 -16.07
CA LEU A 229 -4.21 6.98 -15.88
C LEU A 229 -4.15 8.48 -16.22
N GLU A 230 -3.10 9.17 -15.81
CA GLU A 230 -2.89 10.59 -16.17
C GLU A 230 -2.72 10.78 -17.69
N LYS A 231 -2.05 9.84 -18.35
CA LYS A 231 -1.90 9.89 -19.80
C LYS A 231 -3.25 9.66 -20.50
N ILE A 232 -4.03 8.67 -20.06
CA ILE A 232 -5.39 8.40 -20.57
C ILE A 232 -6.28 9.64 -20.41
N GLU A 233 -6.25 10.30 -19.24
CA GLU A 233 -7.04 11.52 -18.99
C GLU A 233 -6.66 12.68 -19.92
N LYS A 234 -5.38 12.81 -20.27
CA LYS A 234 -4.87 13.87 -21.17
C LYS A 234 -5.12 13.59 -22.65
N GLU A 235 -5.11 12.34 -23.04
CA GLU A 235 -5.24 11.93 -24.46
C GLU A 235 -6.70 11.65 -24.85
N GLY A 236 -7.63 11.54 -23.89
CA GLY A 236 -9.05 11.31 -24.09
C GLY A 236 -9.43 9.87 -24.18
#